data_ed0832b2c8d08d83c88f1b96455b5cb4
#
_entry.id   ed0832b2c8d08d83c88f1b96455b5cb4
#
_cell.length_a   1.000
_cell.length_b   1.000
_cell.length_c   1.000
_cell.angle_alpha   90.00
_cell.angle_beta   90.00
_cell.angle_gamma   90.00
#
_symmetry.space_group_name_H-M   'P 1'
#
loop_
_entity.id
_entity.type
_entity.pdbx_description
1 polymer ?
#
loop_
_entity_poly.entity_id
_entity_poly.type
_entity_poly.pdbx_seq_one_letter_code
_entity_poly.pdbx_strand_id
1 'polypeptide(L)'
;MFEPLAVKLRPNNIDEVIGQKHLLGENKILRNITENGKIFSMILYGKPGIGKTTIALAIVKQLGLKCRTLNAVINNKKDFDIAIEEAKMYKGLVIIMDEIHRLNKDKQDLLLPYLESGLIVLIGMTTSNPYHKINPAIRSRCQILSLIHISEPTRL
;
A
#
# COMPACT_ATOMS: atom_id res chain seq x y z
N MET A 1 15.03 -22.47 -5.03
CA MET A 1 14.72 -22.33 -4.24
C MET A 1 14.63 -21.31 -3.85
N PHE A 2 14.80 -20.74 -4.48
CA PHE A 2 14.59 -19.67 -3.90
C PHE A 2 13.23 -19.41 -3.65
N GLU A 3 12.25 -19.92 -4.48
CA GLU A 3 10.94 -19.62 -4.20
C GLU A 3 10.51 -20.10 -2.87
N PRO A 4 10.72 -21.34 -2.51
CA PRO A 4 10.40 -21.74 -1.16
C PRO A 4 11.15 -20.88 -0.16
N LEU A 5 12.40 -20.57 -0.46
CA LEU A 5 13.14 -19.76 0.43
C LEU A 5 12.61 -18.35 0.43
N ALA A 6 12.23 -17.83 -0.71
CA ALA A 6 11.69 -16.50 -0.78
C ALA A 6 10.41 -16.39 0.02
N VAL A 7 9.56 -17.38 -0.08
CA VAL A 7 8.33 -17.36 0.69
C VAL A 7 8.64 -17.40 2.17
N LYS A 8 9.57 -18.23 2.58
CA LYS A 8 9.91 -18.31 3.99
C LYS A 8 10.49 -17.02 4.50
N LEU A 9 11.23 -16.32 3.67
CA LEU A 9 11.87 -15.11 4.13
C LEU A 9 10.99 -13.90 4.03
N ARG A 10 9.80 -14.03 3.48
CA ARG A 10 8.91 -12.89 3.42
C ARG A 10 8.54 -12.48 4.83
N PRO A 11 8.71 -11.22 5.19
CA PRO A 11 8.40 -10.77 6.54
C PRO A 11 6.95 -10.99 6.91
N ASN A 12 6.71 -11.38 8.12
CA ASN A 12 5.36 -11.58 8.61
C ASN A 12 4.83 -10.38 9.34
N ASN A 13 5.69 -9.43 9.66
CA ASN A 13 5.24 -8.22 10.32
C ASN A 13 6.16 -7.08 9.96
N ILE A 14 5.76 -5.89 10.35
CA ILE A 14 6.48 -4.70 9.94
C ILE A 14 7.85 -4.61 10.59
N ASP A 15 8.03 -5.20 11.76
CA ASP A 15 9.32 -5.14 12.41
C ASP A 15 10.39 -5.84 11.59
N GLU A 16 10.05 -6.95 10.96
CA GLU A 16 10.99 -7.64 10.11
C GLU A 16 11.39 -6.80 8.91
N VAL A 17 10.44 -6.04 8.37
CA VAL A 17 10.71 -5.19 7.24
C VAL A 17 11.56 -4.01 7.66
N ILE A 18 11.19 -3.38 8.76
CA ILE A 18 11.88 -2.20 9.23
C ILE A 18 13.30 -2.52 9.68
N GLY A 19 13.56 -3.75 10.05
CA GLY A 19 14.90 -4.15 10.46
C GLY A 19 15.95 -3.88 9.41
N GLN A 20 15.53 -3.62 8.18
CA GLN A 20 16.46 -3.31 7.13
C GLN A 20 17.02 -1.90 7.23
N LYS A 21 16.41 -1.06 8.07
CA LYS A 21 16.94 0.26 8.38
C LYS A 21 16.91 1.33 7.33
N HIS A 22 16.68 1.02 6.09
CA HIS A 22 16.72 2.05 5.08
C HIS A 22 15.44 2.85 4.99
N LEU A 23 14.53 2.66 5.92
CA LEU A 23 13.30 3.41 5.95
C LEU A 23 13.26 4.35 7.15
N LEU A 24 14.39 4.99 7.45
CA LEU A 24 14.47 5.76 8.68
C LEU A 24 13.34 6.74 8.92
N GLY A 25 13.03 7.54 7.94
CA GLY A 25 11.95 8.51 8.09
C GLY A 25 10.61 7.84 8.14
N GLU A 26 10.42 6.89 7.26
CA GLU A 26 9.15 6.19 7.16
C GLU A 26 8.98 5.18 8.27
N ASN A 27 10.07 4.71 8.87
CA ASN A 27 9.97 3.77 9.97
C ASN A 27 9.11 4.28 11.09
N LYS A 28 9.22 5.55 11.42
CA LYS A 28 8.41 6.09 12.51
C LYS A 28 6.94 6.03 12.18
N ILE A 29 6.60 6.35 10.93
CA ILE A 29 5.21 6.31 10.50
C ILE A 29 4.70 4.88 10.52
N LEU A 30 5.48 3.95 9.98
CA LEU A 30 5.07 2.56 9.92
C LEU A 30 4.93 1.95 11.31
N ARG A 31 5.85 2.27 12.20
CA ARG A 31 5.75 1.77 13.56
C ARG A 31 4.55 2.35 14.29
N ASN A 32 4.25 3.62 14.06
CA ASN A 32 3.08 4.22 14.67
C ASN A 32 1.81 3.51 14.24
N ILE A 33 1.72 3.16 12.96
CA ILE A 33 0.56 2.43 12.47
C ILE A 33 0.43 1.10 13.20
N THR A 34 1.53 0.35 13.29
CA THR A 34 1.47 -0.98 13.86
C THR A 34 1.28 -0.96 15.37
N GLU A 35 1.86 0.01 16.05
CA GLU A 35 1.76 0.09 17.50
C GLU A 35 0.43 0.64 17.96
N ASN A 36 -0.12 1.60 17.23
CA ASN A 36 -1.38 2.19 17.61
C ASN A 36 -2.59 1.47 17.04
N GLY A 37 -2.38 0.58 16.09
CA GLY A 37 -3.46 -0.15 15.47
C GLY A 37 -4.32 0.67 14.55
N LYS A 38 -3.91 1.89 14.25
CA LYS A 38 -4.65 2.76 13.36
C LYS A 38 -3.96 2.81 12.02
N ILE A 39 -4.71 2.50 10.98
CA ILE A 39 -4.17 2.53 9.64
C ILE A 39 -4.79 3.70 8.89
N PHE A 40 -4.02 4.28 7.99
CA PHE A 40 -4.51 5.35 7.13
C PHE A 40 -4.11 5.04 5.70
N SER A 41 -4.75 5.71 4.75
CA SER A 41 -4.41 5.48 3.34
C SER A 41 -3.02 6.03 3.06
N MET A 42 -2.28 5.32 2.22
CA MET A 42 -0.91 5.67 1.93
C MET A 42 -0.55 5.28 0.52
N ILE A 43 0.50 5.89 -0.01
CA ILE A 43 1.05 5.55 -1.30
C ILE A 43 2.51 5.22 -1.09
N LEU A 44 2.88 4.00 -1.44
CA LEU A 44 4.25 3.53 -1.33
C LEU A 44 4.93 3.73 -2.68
N TYR A 45 5.96 4.56 -2.69
CA TYR A 45 6.67 4.91 -3.90
C TYR A 45 8.09 4.37 -3.84
N GLY A 46 8.50 3.69 -4.87
CA GLY A 46 9.84 3.17 -4.94
C GLY A 46 10.05 2.32 -6.17
N LYS A 47 11.30 1.96 -6.41
CA LYS A 47 11.64 1.16 -7.56
C LYS A 47 11.05 -0.24 -7.47
N PRO A 48 10.89 -0.92 -8.61
CA PRO A 48 10.44 -2.31 -8.57
C PRO A 48 11.41 -3.13 -7.73
N GLY A 49 10.89 -4.08 -6.99
CA GLY A 49 11.74 -4.95 -6.18
C GLY A 49 12.17 -4.38 -4.85
N ILE A 50 11.73 -3.17 -4.50
CA ILE A 50 12.16 -2.57 -3.26
C ILE A 50 11.35 -3.04 -2.05
N GLY A 51 10.31 -3.83 -2.27
CA GLY A 51 9.57 -4.39 -1.15
C GLY A 51 8.25 -3.74 -0.84
N LYS A 52 7.68 -2.96 -1.77
CA LYS A 52 6.41 -2.28 -1.53
C LYS A 52 5.29 -3.25 -1.16
N THR A 53 5.17 -4.33 -1.93
CA THR A 53 4.14 -5.32 -1.67
C THR A 53 4.36 -5.98 -0.33
N THR A 54 5.61 -6.27 -0.01
CA THR A 54 5.96 -6.89 1.25
C THR A 54 5.55 -6.01 2.43
N ILE A 55 5.82 -4.72 2.33
CA ILE A 55 5.46 -3.78 3.38
C ILE A 55 3.94 -3.72 3.53
N ALA A 56 3.22 -3.61 2.41
CA ALA A 56 1.76 -3.53 2.46
C ALA A 56 1.16 -4.77 3.11
N LEU A 57 1.62 -5.93 2.71
CA LEU A 57 1.09 -7.18 3.26
C LEU A 57 1.46 -7.34 4.73
N ALA A 58 2.65 -6.90 5.13
CA ALA A 58 3.06 -7.00 6.51
C ALA A 58 2.18 -6.13 7.41
N ILE A 59 1.86 -4.92 6.95
CA ILE A 59 0.99 -4.04 7.72
C ILE A 59 -0.38 -4.68 7.92
N VAL A 60 -0.96 -5.18 6.83
CA VAL A 60 -2.29 -5.77 6.88
C VAL A 60 -2.30 -6.99 7.79
N LYS A 61 -1.29 -7.82 7.67
CA LYS A 61 -1.21 -9.04 8.46
C LYS A 61 -1.04 -8.74 9.93
N GLN A 62 -0.19 -7.80 10.24
CA GLN A 62 0.05 -7.47 11.64
C GLN A 62 -1.17 -6.89 12.32
N LEU A 63 -1.96 -6.11 11.59
CA LEU A 63 -3.16 -5.50 12.14
C LEU A 63 -4.40 -6.40 12.03
N GLY A 64 -4.26 -7.56 11.38
CA GLY A 64 -5.37 -8.49 11.26
C GLY A 64 -6.53 -7.97 10.45
N LEU A 65 -6.23 -7.16 9.43
CA LEU A 65 -7.27 -6.51 8.66
C LEU A 65 -7.67 -7.32 7.44
N LYS A 66 -8.91 -7.16 7.01
CA LYS A 66 -9.36 -7.73 5.75
C LYS A 66 -8.78 -6.91 4.62
N CYS A 67 -8.31 -7.56 3.58
CA CYS A 67 -7.76 -6.83 2.45
C CYS A 67 -8.06 -7.51 1.14
N ARG A 68 -7.98 -6.74 0.08
CA ARG A 68 -8.09 -7.22 -1.28
C ARG A 68 -7.02 -6.51 -2.10
N THR A 69 -6.37 -7.27 -2.98
CA THR A 69 -5.35 -6.71 -3.85
C THR A 69 -5.97 -6.43 -5.21
N LEU A 70 -5.74 -5.24 -5.73
CA LEU A 70 -6.19 -4.86 -7.06
C LEU A 70 -5.02 -4.26 -7.82
N ASN A 71 -5.13 -4.28 -9.14
CA ASN A 71 -4.15 -3.65 -10.01
C ASN A 71 -4.90 -2.67 -10.89
N ALA A 72 -4.46 -1.42 -10.90
CA ALA A 72 -5.18 -0.37 -11.59
C ALA A 72 -5.28 -0.59 -13.10
N VAL A 73 -4.37 -1.36 -13.69
CA VAL A 73 -4.37 -1.63 -15.10
C VAL A 73 -5.21 -2.86 -15.45
N ILE A 74 -5.03 -3.92 -14.68
CA ILE A 74 -5.62 -5.21 -15.00
C ILE A 74 -7.07 -5.34 -14.59
N ASN A 75 -7.40 -4.85 -13.42
CA ASN A 75 -8.75 -5.03 -12.90
C ASN A 75 -9.72 -4.02 -13.48
N ASN A 76 -10.93 -4.49 -13.76
CA ASN A 76 -11.94 -3.64 -14.37
C ASN A 76 -12.90 -3.11 -13.31
N LYS A 77 -13.90 -2.34 -13.76
CA LYS A 77 -14.86 -1.73 -12.85
C LYS A 77 -15.59 -2.75 -12.00
N LYS A 78 -15.88 -3.91 -12.56
CA LYS A 78 -16.59 -4.94 -11.83
C LYS A 78 -15.78 -5.42 -10.64
N ASP A 79 -14.47 -5.55 -10.80
CA ASP A 79 -13.60 -5.94 -9.70
C ASP A 79 -13.61 -4.91 -8.59
N PHE A 80 -13.67 -3.64 -8.96
CA PHE A 80 -13.74 -2.57 -7.99
C PHE A 80 -15.07 -2.58 -7.25
N ASP A 81 -16.17 -2.85 -7.98
CA ASP A 81 -17.49 -2.93 -7.35
C ASP A 81 -17.53 -4.07 -6.32
N ILE A 82 -16.89 -5.19 -6.65
CA ILE A 82 -16.81 -6.31 -5.72
C ILE A 82 -16.06 -5.90 -4.45
N ALA A 83 -14.96 -5.19 -4.60
CA ALA A 83 -14.19 -4.75 -3.45
C ALA A 83 -15.00 -3.80 -2.58
N ILE A 84 -15.77 -2.91 -3.20
CA ILE A 84 -16.60 -1.98 -2.46
C ILE A 84 -17.68 -2.73 -1.67
N GLU A 85 -18.28 -3.75 -2.29
CA GLU A 85 -19.28 -4.54 -1.58
C GLU A 85 -18.67 -5.30 -0.41
N GLU A 86 -17.44 -5.79 -0.58
CA GLU A 86 -16.74 -6.41 0.52
C GLU A 86 -16.50 -5.43 1.65
N ALA A 87 -16.12 -4.20 1.30
CA ALA A 87 -15.88 -3.18 2.31
C ALA A 87 -17.14 -2.93 3.13
N LYS A 88 -18.29 -2.91 2.47
CA LYS A 88 -19.56 -2.71 3.16
C LYS A 88 -19.90 -3.92 4.03
N MET A 89 -19.66 -5.11 3.53
CA MET A 89 -19.97 -6.32 4.26
C MET A 89 -19.12 -6.45 5.52
N TYR A 90 -17.85 -6.20 5.43
CA TYR A 90 -16.95 -6.33 6.57
C TYR A 90 -16.85 -5.06 7.41
N LYS A 91 -17.51 -3.98 6.97
CA LYS A 91 -17.46 -2.68 7.66
C LYS A 91 -16.03 -2.14 7.69
N GLY A 92 -15.33 -2.38 6.64
CA GLY A 92 -13.96 -1.89 6.50
C GLY A 92 -13.15 -2.84 5.65
N LEU A 93 -12.31 -2.29 4.78
CA LEU A 93 -11.47 -3.11 3.92
C LEU A 93 -10.23 -2.31 3.54
N VAL A 94 -9.09 -2.98 3.53
CA VAL A 94 -7.88 -2.39 2.99
C VAL A 94 -7.77 -2.84 1.55
N ILE A 95 -7.56 -1.91 0.64
CA ILE A 95 -7.29 -2.24 -0.75
C ILE A 95 -5.83 -1.96 -1.02
N ILE A 96 -5.09 -2.99 -1.42
CA ILE A 96 -3.71 -2.84 -1.84
C ILE A 96 -3.75 -2.70 -3.35
N MET A 97 -3.44 -1.50 -3.84
CA MET A 97 -3.60 -1.17 -5.25
C MET A 97 -2.25 -1.03 -5.93
N ASP A 98 -1.93 -1.98 -6.82
CA ASP A 98 -0.72 -1.88 -7.59
C ASP A 98 -0.93 -0.96 -8.79
N GLU A 99 0.15 -0.32 -9.24
CA GLU A 99 0.15 0.59 -10.38
C GLU A 99 -0.86 1.72 -10.19
N ILE A 100 -0.93 2.25 -8.98
CA ILE A 100 -1.98 3.24 -8.66
C ILE A 100 -1.95 4.46 -9.57
N HIS A 101 -0.79 4.78 -10.13
CA HIS A 101 -0.67 5.92 -11.04
C HIS A 101 -1.42 5.72 -12.35
N ARG A 102 -1.87 4.49 -12.62
CA ARG A 102 -2.64 4.19 -13.83
C ARG A 102 -4.15 4.16 -13.58
N LEU A 103 -4.56 4.53 -12.40
CA LEU A 103 -5.98 4.50 -12.06
C LEU A 103 -6.73 5.58 -12.83
N ASN A 104 -7.71 5.19 -13.63
CA ASN A 104 -8.45 6.18 -14.43
C ASN A 104 -9.49 6.89 -13.58
N LYS A 105 -10.08 7.94 -14.16
CA LYS A 105 -10.99 8.77 -13.42
C LYS A 105 -12.22 8.04 -12.93
N ASP A 106 -12.77 7.16 -13.74
CA ASP A 106 -13.98 6.43 -13.35
C ASP A 106 -13.74 5.57 -12.12
N LYS A 107 -12.59 4.89 -12.08
CA LYS A 107 -12.26 4.05 -10.94
C LYS A 107 -11.93 4.88 -9.72
N GLN A 108 -11.30 6.04 -9.92
CA GLN A 108 -11.05 6.95 -8.82
C GLN A 108 -12.34 7.43 -8.21
N ASP A 109 -13.30 7.80 -9.07
CA ASP A 109 -14.59 8.30 -8.60
C ASP A 109 -15.35 7.23 -7.80
N LEU A 110 -15.18 5.97 -8.17
CA LEU A 110 -15.80 4.89 -7.42
C LEU A 110 -15.25 4.79 -6.01
N LEU A 111 -13.95 4.99 -5.86
CA LEU A 111 -13.29 4.79 -4.57
C LEU A 111 -13.34 6.00 -3.64
N LEU A 112 -13.33 7.20 -4.20
CA LEU A 112 -13.19 8.40 -3.39
C LEU A 112 -14.18 8.52 -2.22
N PRO A 113 -15.47 8.28 -2.40
CA PRO A 113 -16.39 8.40 -1.25
C PRO A 113 -16.03 7.49 -0.11
N TYR A 114 -15.51 6.31 -0.41
CA TYR A 114 -15.19 5.33 0.62
C TYR A 114 -13.83 5.61 1.25
N LEU A 115 -12.94 6.28 0.52
CA LEU A 115 -11.71 6.76 1.12
C LEU A 115 -11.99 7.91 2.07
N GLU A 116 -12.94 8.78 1.68
CA GLU A 116 -13.29 9.91 2.52
C GLU A 116 -13.98 9.47 3.80
N SER A 117 -14.83 8.46 3.71
CA SER A 117 -15.53 7.97 4.88
C SER A 117 -14.68 7.08 5.78
N GLY A 118 -13.58 6.59 5.23
CA GLY A 118 -12.72 5.66 5.97
C GLY A 118 -13.15 4.22 5.86
N LEU A 119 -14.20 3.92 5.09
CA LEU A 119 -14.64 2.54 4.92
C LEU A 119 -13.58 1.74 4.17
N ILE A 120 -12.91 2.37 3.22
CA ILE A 120 -11.80 1.75 2.50
C ILE A 120 -10.54 2.51 2.85
N VAL A 121 -9.50 1.77 3.23
CA VAL A 121 -8.17 2.31 3.40
C VAL A 121 -7.34 1.82 2.23
N LEU A 122 -6.68 2.74 1.55
CA LEU A 122 -5.93 2.42 0.35
C LEU A 122 -4.45 2.36 0.63
N ILE A 123 -3.81 1.29 0.21
CA ILE A 123 -2.35 1.23 0.19
C ILE A 123 -1.98 1.13 -1.28
N GLY A 124 -1.67 2.26 -1.87
CA GLY A 124 -1.30 2.32 -3.28
C GLY A 124 0.18 2.10 -3.45
N MET A 125 0.55 1.47 -4.54
CA MET A 125 1.95 1.23 -4.85
C MET A 125 2.25 1.76 -6.23
N THR A 126 3.38 2.43 -6.37
CA THR A 126 3.76 3.00 -7.64
C THR A 126 5.27 3.07 -7.77
N THR A 127 5.75 2.93 -9.01
CA THR A 127 7.15 3.18 -9.32
C THR A 127 7.33 4.58 -9.89
N SER A 128 6.22 5.29 -10.16
CA SER A 128 6.26 6.64 -10.72
C SER A 128 6.16 7.67 -9.62
N ASN A 129 6.70 8.85 -9.89
CA ASN A 129 6.64 9.93 -8.91
C ASN A 129 5.18 10.28 -8.61
N PRO A 130 4.71 10.08 -7.39
CA PRO A 130 3.30 10.26 -7.08
C PRO A 130 2.83 11.70 -7.19
N TYR A 131 3.74 12.67 -7.08
CA TYR A 131 3.36 14.06 -7.18
C TYR A 131 3.03 14.48 -8.59
N HIS A 132 3.46 13.69 -9.59
CA HIS A 132 3.20 14.02 -10.98
C HIS A 132 2.20 13.10 -11.64
N LYS A 133 2.05 11.89 -11.13
CA LYS A 133 1.27 10.88 -11.84
C LYS A 133 -0.02 10.49 -11.17
N ILE A 134 -0.21 10.80 -9.91
CA ILE A 134 -1.40 10.39 -9.21
C ILE A 134 -2.35 11.56 -9.09
N ASN A 135 -3.64 11.28 -9.32
CA ASN A 135 -4.66 12.29 -9.26
C ASN A 135 -4.62 13.01 -7.90
N PRO A 136 -4.65 14.34 -7.88
CA PRO A 136 -4.59 15.08 -6.62
C PRO A 136 -5.67 14.70 -5.62
N ALA A 137 -6.86 14.31 -6.08
CA ALA A 137 -7.93 13.94 -5.16
C ALA A 137 -7.58 12.69 -4.36
N ILE A 138 -6.96 11.71 -5.03
CA ILE A 138 -6.50 10.51 -4.34
C ILE A 138 -5.30 10.87 -3.48
N ARG A 139 -4.35 11.61 -4.04
CA ARG A 139 -3.11 11.92 -3.34
C ARG A 139 -3.36 12.70 -2.05
N SER A 140 -4.34 13.60 -2.07
CA SER A 140 -4.62 14.38 -0.88
C SER A 140 -5.21 13.57 0.27
N ARG A 141 -5.72 12.38 -0.03
CA ARG A 141 -6.26 11.51 1.00
C ARG A 141 -5.23 10.52 1.55
N CYS A 142 -4.02 10.55 1.02
CA CYS A 142 -3.01 9.54 1.35
C CYS A 142 -1.73 10.19 1.85
N GLN A 143 -0.99 9.47 2.67
CA GLN A 143 0.37 9.84 2.99
C GLN A 143 1.29 9.18 2.00
N ILE A 144 2.27 9.89 1.52
CA ILE A 144 3.22 9.36 0.55
C ILE A 144 4.47 8.93 1.28
N LEU A 145 4.81 7.65 1.14
CA LEU A 145 5.99 7.09 1.75
C LEU A 145 6.96 6.69 0.66
N SER A 146 8.09 7.38 0.62
CA SER A 146 9.10 7.14 -0.40
C SER A 146 10.08 6.10 0.14
N LEU A 147 10.16 4.96 -0.53
CA LEU A 147 11.01 3.88 -0.08
C LEU A 147 12.33 3.93 -0.82
N ILE A 148 13.40 4.14 -0.08
CA ILE A 148 14.72 4.26 -0.66
C ILE A 148 15.47 2.97 -0.40
N HIS A 149 16.11 2.47 -1.45
CA HIS A 149 16.87 1.26 -1.29
C HIS A 149 18.12 1.55 -0.48
N ILE A 150 18.27 0.85 0.59
CA ILE A 150 19.35 1.15 1.50
C ILE A 150 20.70 0.92 0.92
N SER A 151 20.83 -0.04 0.06
CA SER A 151 22.15 -0.35 -0.42
C SER A 151 22.72 0.70 -1.34
N GLU A 152 21.86 1.60 -1.83
CA GLU A 152 22.38 2.53 -2.71
C GLU A 152 23.21 3.53 -2.12
N PRO A 153 22.90 4.07 -1.06
CA PRO A 153 23.71 5.11 -0.52
C PRO A 153 25.04 4.62 -0.08
N THR A 154 25.15 3.37 0.05
CA THR A 154 26.38 2.94 0.58
C THR A 154 27.44 3.10 -0.41
N ARG A 155 27.08 3.51 -1.46
CA ARG A 155 27.91 3.64 -2.19
C ARG A 155 28.50 4.64 -2.02
N LEU A 156 28.82 4.95 -1.52
CA LEU A 156 29.31 5.88 -1.17
C LEU A 156 30.12 6.11 -1.48
#